data_61700801e556605d1f689c362e2432f7
#
_entry.id   61700801e556605d1f689c362e2432f7
#
_cell.length_a   1.000
_cell.length_b   1.000
_cell.length_c   1.000
_cell.angle_alpha   90.00
_cell.angle_beta   90.00
_cell.angle_gamma   90.00
#
_symmetry.space_group_name_H-M   'P 1'
#
loop_
_entity.id
_entity.type
_entity.pdbx_description
1 polymer ?
#
loop_
_entity_poly.entity_id
_entity_poly.type
_entity_poly.pdbx_seq_one_letter_code
_entity_poly.pdbx_strand_id
1 'polypeptide(L)'
;MQVLRLNYDIPFIPLPNEIALILDEQLPPASLTTSALALAFRGQQILMTNLNSRGWDIPGGHIEVGEDPEAAMRREVIEETGATLDQVRLLGYQRIRLLAPCPPSYRYPYPESYQVLFVATIADLPDFLPTEETQERALFAPDDAKTLRWVQENREFYDAAMRAVSRCT
;
A
#
# COMPACT_ATOMS: atom_id res chain seq x y z
N MET A 1 15.93 -2.65 -8.56
CA MET A 1 15.67 -1.56 -7.59
C MET A 1 15.81 -0.20 -8.27
N GLN A 2 14.75 0.65 -8.20
CA GLN A 2 14.74 2.02 -8.71
C GLN A 2 14.11 2.95 -7.68
N VAL A 3 14.85 3.93 -7.17
CA VAL A 3 14.29 4.97 -6.29
C VAL A 3 13.52 5.99 -7.14
N LEU A 4 12.24 6.17 -6.84
CA LEU A 4 11.35 7.09 -7.54
C LEU A 4 11.36 8.48 -6.90
N ARG A 5 11.34 8.53 -5.56
CA ARG A 5 11.32 9.77 -4.78
C ARG A 5 11.88 9.55 -3.38
N LEU A 6 12.46 10.60 -2.84
CA LEU A 6 12.86 10.73 -1.44
C LEU A 6 12.07 11.88 -0.82
N ASN A 7 11.45 11.61 0.34
CA ASN A 7 10.78 12.61 1.16
C ASN A 7 11.49 12.64 2.52
N TYR A 8 11.59 13.81 3.11
CA TYR A 8 12.24 14.02 4.40
C TYR A 8 11.27 14.67 5.38
N ASP A 9 11.52 14.42 6.66
CA ASP A 9 10.84 15.10 7.78
C ASP A 9 9.31 15.01 7.73
N ILE A 10 8.80 13.80 7.47
CA ILE A 10 7.36 13.52 7.45
C ILE A 10 6.81 13.62 8.89
N PRO A 11 5.86 14.54 9.16
CA PRO A 11 5.55 14.99 10.53
C PRO A 11 4.89 13.95 11.45
N PHE A 12 4.28 12.89 10.92
CA PHE A 12 3.66 11.82 11.71
C PHE A 12 4.60 10.63 11.98
N ILE A 13 5.88 10.75 11.60
CA ILE A 13 6.96 9.79 11.88
C ILE A 13 8.00 10.51 12.74
N PRO A 14 8.64 9.85 13.73
CA PRO A 14 9.67 10.50 14.54
C PRO A 14 10.74 11.18 13.69
N LEU A 15 11.01 12.45 13.99
CA LEU A 15 11.94 13.29 13.23
C LEU A 15 13.37 13.20 13.79
N PRO A 16 14.40 13.39 12.95
CA PRO A 16 14.34 13.47 11.49
C PRO A 16 14.15 12.10 10.85
N ASN A 17 13.48 12.06 9.71
CA ASN A 17 13.22 10.82 8.99
C ASN A 17 13.37 10.98 7.47
N GLU A 18 13.45 9.85 6.77
CA GLU A 18 13.44 9.74 5.32
C GLU A 18 12.43 8.65 4.90
N ILE A 19 11.61 8.93 3.89
CA ILE A 19 10.81 7.93 3.19
C ILE A 19 11.26 7.86 1.74
N ALA A 20 11.69 6.68 1.30
CA ALA A 20 12.00 6.40 -0.09
C ALA A 20 10.87 5.59 -0.74
N LEU A 21 10.36 6.05 -1.89
CA LEU A 21 9.48 5.28 -2.77
C LEU A 21 10.37 4.51 -3.76
N ILE A 22 10.25 3.18 -3.78
CA ILE A 22 11.16 2.30 -4.51
C ILE A 22 10.36 1.29 -5.33
N LEU A 23 10.66 1.18 -6.63
CA LEU A 23 10.24 0.03 -7.45
C LEU A 23 11.31 -1.06 -7.33
N ASP A 24 10.86 -2.27 -7.04
CA ASP A 24 11.72 -3.45 -6.97
C ASP A 24 10.93 -4.72 -7.26
N GLU A 25 11.59 -5.72 -7.83
CA GLU A 25 11.03 -7.06 -8.05
C GLU A 25 11.38 -8.04 -6.91
N GLN A 26 12.16 -7.58 -5.93
CA GLN A 26 12.56 -8.35 -4.76
C GLN A 26 11.96 -7.75 -3.49
N LEU A 27 11.42 -8.61 -2.64
CA LEU A 27 10.92 -8.22 -1.33
C LEU A 27 12.08 -7.72 -0.43
N PRO A 28 11.83 -6.70 0.39
CA PRO A 28 12.76 -6.31 1.44
C PRO A 28 12.86 -7.41 2.52
N PRO A 29 13.84 -7.33 3.45
CA PRO A 29 13.98 -8.31 4.51
C PRO A 29 12.68 -8.47 5.32
N ALA A 30 12.20 -9.71 5.47
CA ALA A 30 10.93 -10.01 6.16
C ALA A 30 10.89 -9.45 7.60
N SER A 31 12.02 -9.51 8.33
CA SER A 31 12.13 -8.97 9.70
C SER A 31 11.98 -7.45 9.81
N LEU A 32 12.08 -6.74 8.69
CA LEU A 32 11.95 -5.28 8.60
C LEU A 32 10.66 -4.85 7.90
N THR A 33 9.90 -5.79 7.33
CA THR A 33 8.65 -5.51 6.61
C THR A 33 7.48 -5.52 7.58
N THR A 34 6.74 -4.41 7.64
CA THR A 34 5.71 -4.19 8.66
C THR A 34 4.30 -4.19 8.12
N SER A 35 4.13 -3.86 6.84
CA SER A 35 2.81 -3.73 6.23
C SER A 35 2.84 -4.14 4.76
N ALA A 36 1.71 -4.59 4.26
CA ALA A 36 1.51 -4.98 2.88
C ALA A 36 0.20 -4.38 2.34
N LEU A 37 0.28 -3.68 1.19
CA LEU A 37 -0.81 -2.91 0.60
C LEU A 37 -1.01 -3.30 -0.86
N ALA A 38 -2.23 -3.10 -1.39
CA ALA A 38 -2.60 -3.43 -2.76
C ALA A 38 -3.03 -2.22 -3.58
N LEU A 39 -2.42 -2.04 -4.75
CA LEU A 39 -3.03 -1.30 -5.86
C LEU A 39 -3.81 -2.32 -6.70
N ALA A 40 -5.09 -2.50 -6.37
CA ALA A 40 -5.96 -3.49 -6.99
C ALA A 40 -6.83 -2.85 -8.07
N PHE A 41 -6.89 -3.46 -9.26
CA PHE A 41 -7.55 -2.87 -10.42
C PHE A 41 -8.60 -3.80 -11.04
N ARG A 42 -9.70 -3.20 -11.51
CA ARG A 42 -10.64 -3.78 -12.46
C ARG A 42 -10.56 -2.99 -13.78
N GLY A 43 -9.87 -3.55 -14.78
CA GLY A 43 -9.47 -2.77 -15.95
C GLY A 43 -8.55 -1.61 -15.54
N GLN A 44 -8.97 -0.38 -15.81
CA GLN A 44 -8.21 0.83 -15.40
C GLN A 44 -8.71 1.47 -14.09
N GLN A 45 -9.78 0.94 -13.50
CA GLN A 45 -10.34 1.47 -12.26
C GLN A 45 -9.61 0.87 -11.05
N ILE A 46 -9.15 1.74 -10.16
CA ILE A 46 -8.50 1.34 -8.91
C ILE A 46 -9.54 1.16 -7.79
N LEU A 47 -9.39 0.06 -7.03
CA LEU A 47 -10.17 -0.17 -5.82
C LEU A 47 -9.58 0.62 -4.66
N MET A 48 -10.42 1.41 -4.01
CA MET A 48 -10.07 2.15 -2.80
C MET A 48 -11.05 1.77 -1.68
N THR A 49 -10.57 1.88 -0.45
CA THR A 49 -11.34 1.70 0.79
C THR A 49 -11.45 3.04 1.51
N ASN A 50 -12.64 3.36 2.03
CA ASN A 50 -12.88 4.57 2.83
C ASN A 50 -12.78 4.21 4.31
N LEU A 51 -11.62 4.44 4.89
CA LEU A 51 -11.31 4.11 6.28
C LEU A 51 -11.82 5.19 7.24
N ASN A 52 -12.41 4.76 8.35
CA ASN A 52 -12.90 5.67 9.41
C ASN A 52 -11.81 6.62 9.94
N SER A 53 -10.56 6.19 9.94
CA SER A 53 -9.43 6.92 10.52
C SER A 53 -8.81 7.97 9.58
N ARG A 54 -8.88 7.76 8.24
CA ARG A 54 -8.11 8.59 7.28
C ARG A 54 -8.76 8.83 5.92
N GLY A 55 -10.00 8.33 5.70
CA GLY A 55 -10.72 8.48 4.43
C GLY A 55 -10.23 7.51 3.35
N TRP A 56 -10.32 7.94 2.07
CA TRP A 56 -9.97 7.11 0.92
C TRP A 56 -8.49 6.78 0.85
N ASP A 57 -8.20 5.46 0.90
CA ASP A 57 -6.85 4.89 0.87
C ASP A 57 -6.85 3.60 0.03
N ILE A 58 -5.67 3.08 -0.31
CA ILE A 58 -5.54 1.75 -0.87
C ILE A 58 -5.70 0.70 0.24
N PRO A 59 -6.33 -0.47 -0.03
CA PRO A 59 -6.49 -1.50 0.97
C PRO A 59 -5.16 -2.13 1.36
N GLY A 60 -5.04 -2.48 2.63
CA GLY A 60 -3.87 -3.15 3.21
C GLY A 60 -3.61 -2.77 4.65
N GLY A 61 -2.75 -3.54 5.30
CA GLY A 61 -2.48 -3.37 6.72
C GLY A 61 -1.21 -4.06 7.20
N HIS A 62 -1.15 -4.28 8.51
CA HIS A 62 0.01 -4.86 9.15
C HIS A 62 0.14 -6.36 8.87
N ILE A 63 1.38 -6.80 8.70
CA ILE A 63 1.72 -8.23 8.57
C ILE A 63 1.69 -8.87 9.96
N GLU A 64 0.97 -9.97 10.12
CA GLU A 64 0.92 -10.73 11.36
C GLU A 64 2.18 -11.59 11.53
N VAL A 65 2.42 -12.04 12.76
CA VAL A 65 3.62 -12.83 13.09
C VAL A 65 3.62 -14.15 12.31
N GLY A 66 4.62 -14.32 11.47
CA GLY A 66 4.80 -15.51 10.63
C GLY A 66 3.99 -15.49 9.33
N GLU A 67 3.30 -14.39 9.03
CA GLU A 67 2.55 -14.24 7.80
C GLU A 67 3.47 -13.78 6.65
N ASP A 68 3.21 -14.30 5.45
CA ASP A 68 3.85 -13.84 4.22
C ASP A 68 3.25 -12.49 3.77
N PRO A 69 4.04 -11.54 3.24
CA PRO A 69 3.53 -10.23 2.84
C PRO A 69 2.39 -10.27 1.81
N GLU A 70 2.43 -11.19 0.83
CA GLU A 70 1.32 -11.33 -0.12
C GLU A 70 0.07 -11.90 0.55
N ALA A 71 0.22 -12.86 1.48
CA ALA A 71 -0.89 -13.40 2.25
C ALA A 71 -1.54 -12.32 3.12
N ALA A 72 -0.74 -11.52 3.83
CA ALA A 72 -1.22 -10.39 4.62
C ALA A 72 -2.02 -9.39 3.75
N MET A 73 -1.45 -8.98 2.62
CA MET A 73 -2.13 -8.08 1.69
C MET A 73 -3.47 -8.65 1.20
N ARG A 74 -3.53 -9.94 0.84
CA ARG A 74 -4.78 -10.58 0.39
C ARG A 74 -5.83 -10.64 1.50
N ARG A 75 -5.43 -10.95 2.74
CA ARG A 75 -6.31 -10.95 3.91
C ARG A 75 -6.90 -9.56 4.14
N GLU A 76 -6.08 -8.53 4.19
CA GLU A 76 -6.50 -7.14 4.39
C GLU A 76 -7.45 -6.66 3.28
N VAL A 77 -7.16 -6.98 2.00
CA VAL A 77 -8.05 -6.65 0.89
C VAL A 77 -9.44 -7.28 1.06
N ILE A 78 -9.50 -8.54 1.51
CA ILE A 78 -10.78 -9.22 1.78
C ILE A 78 -11.49 -8.54 2.97
N GLU A 79 -10.79 -8.28 4.06
CA GLU A 79 -11.35 -7.68 5.27
C GLU A 79 -11.88 -6.27 5.03
N GLU A 80 -11.12 -5.44 4.32
CA GLU A 80 -11.47 -4.03 4.07
C GLU A 80 -12.43 -3.84 2.89
N THR A 81 -12.45 -4.77 1.91
CA THR A 81 -13.20 -4.55 0.67
C THR A 81 -14.07 -5.73 0.23
N GLY A 82 -13.91 -6.92 0.80
CA GLY A 82 -14.53 -8.15 0.33
C GLY A 82 -14.01 -8.65 -1.02
N ALA A 83 -13.08 -7.95 -1.67
CA ALA A 83 -12.54 -8.33 -2.96
C ALA A 83 -11.59 -9.52 -2.86
N THR A 84 -11.57 -10.37 -3.90
CA THR A 84 -10.50 -11.33 -4.11
C THR A 84 -9.62 -10.90 -5.28
N LEU A 85 -8.34 -11.27 -5.23
CA LEU A 85 -7.35 -10.83 -6.20
C LEU A 85 -6.83 -11.98 -7.07
N ASP A 86 -6.62 -11.67 -8.35
CA ASP A 86 -5.88 -12.46 -9.31
C ASP A 86 -4.57 -11.73 -9.69
N GLN A 87 -3.67 -12.37 -10.45
CA GLN A 87 -2.45 -11.78 -11.02
C GLN A 87 -1.72 -10.77 -10.11
N VAL A 88 -1.38 -11.19 -8.90
CA VAL A 88 -0.64 -10.36 -7.95
C VAL A 88 0.85 -10.32 -8.30
N ARG A 89 1.44 -9.13 -8.25
CA ARG A 89 2.88 -8.91 -8.44
C ARG A 89 3.39 -7.86 -7.47
N LEU A 90 4.59 -8.07 -6.95
CA LEU A 90 5.29 -7.02 -6.22
C LEU A 90 5.53 -5.82 -7.14
N LEU A 91 5.15 -4.63 -6.71
CA LEU A 91 5.44 -3.37 -7.38
C LEU A 91 6.73 -2.72 -6.82
N GLY A 92 6.87 -2.79 -5.52
CA GLY A 92 7.96 -2.16 -4.79
C GLY A 92 7.60 -1.94 -3.32
N TYR A 93 8.20 -0.94 -2.72
CA TYR A 93 7.99 -0.66 -1.30
C TYR A 93 8.31 0.79 -0.93
N GLN A 94 7.73 1.26 0.16
CA GLN A 94 8.20 2.43 0.89
C GLN A 94 9.20 1.98 1.94
N ARG A 95 10.42 2.54 1.91
CA ARG A 95 11.39 2.40 2.99
C ARG A 95 11.28 3.62 3.90
N ILE A 96 11.01 3.38 5.16
CA ILE A 96 10.96 4.41 6.22
C ILE A 96 12.24 4.28 7.02
N ARG A 97 13.02 5.35 7.12
CA ARG A 97 14.27 5.40 7.88
C ARG A 97 14.25 6.52 8.90
N LEU A 98 14.54 6.20 10.15
CA LEU A 98 14.80 7.20 11.19
C LEU A 98 16.28 7.61 11.14
N LEU A 99 16.53 8.92 11.16
CA LEU A 99 17.87 9.51 11.06
C LEU A 99 18.42 9.99 12.42
N ALA A 100 17.67 9.75 13.50
CA ALA A 100 18.06 10.03 14.88
C ALA A 100 18.00 8.75 15.73
N PRO A 101 18.51 8.74 16.97
CA PRO A 101 18.39 7.60 17.86
C PRO A 101 16.94 7.15 18.05
N CYS A 102 16.75 5.82 18.18
CA CYS A 102 15.44 5.21 18.32
C CYS A 102 14.67 5.79 19.50
N PRO A 103 13.47 6.35 19.29
CA PRO A 103 12.64 6.80 20.42
C PRO A 103 12.18 5.62 21.27
N PRO A 104 12.08 5.74 22.61
CA PRO A 104 11.71 4.65 23.51
C PRO A 104 10.35 4.01 23.21
N SER A 105 9.41 4.77 22.63
CA SER A 105 8.05 4.31 22.26
C SER A 105 7.92 3.79 20.83
N TYR A 106 9.00 3.79 20.05
CA TYR A 106 8.95 3.35 18.66
C TYR A 106 8.80 1.83 18.56
N ARG A 107 7.76 1.37 17.85
CA ARG A 107 7.35 -0.05 17.83
C ARG A 107 7.81 -0.79 16.58
N TYR A 108 8.30 -0.07 15.58
CA TYR A 108 8.70 -0.65 14.31
C TYR A 108 10.19 -0.99 14.27
N PRO A 109 10.65 -1.81 13.32
CA PRO A 109 12.08 -2.07 13.13
C PRO A 109 12.88 -0.78 12.98
N TYR A 110 14.07 -0.76 13.59
CA TYR A 110 14.96 0.39 13.59
C TYR A 110 16.35 -0.02 13.05
N PRO A 111 17.03 0.83 12.29
CA PRO A 111 16.67 2.19 11.87
C PRO A 111 15.72 2.23 10.67
N GLU A 112 15.40 1.09 10.07
CA GLU A 112 14.60 0.98 8.85
C GLU A 112 13.42 0.04 9.02
N SER A 113 12.30 0.40 8.39
CA SER A 113 11.15 -0.48 8.19
C SER A 113 10.57 -0.30 6.78
N TYR A 114 9.79 -1.29 6.34
CA TYR A 114 9.29 -1.34 4.98
C TYR A 114 7.78 -1.59 4.95
N GLN A 115 7.11 -0.90 4.01
CA GLN A 115 5.72 -1.16 3.64
C GLN A 115 5.73 -1.60 2.18
N VAL A 116 5.40 -2.86 1.91
CA VAL A 116 5.42 -3.41 0.55
C VAL A 116 4.13 -3.10 -0.19
N LEU A 117 4.24 -2.85 -1.49
CA LEU A 117 3.11 -2.55 -2.36
C LEU A 117 3.05 -3.59 -3.48
N PHE A 118 1.87 -4.19 -3.61
CA PHE A 118 1.56 -5.09 -4.70
C PHE A 118 0.65 -4.42 -5.71
N VAL A 119 0.79 -4.77 -6.97
CA VAL A 119 -0.20 -4.48 -8.02
C VAL A 119 -0.95 -5.76 -8.34
N ALA A 120 -2.28 -5.68 -8.43
CA ALA A 120 -3.12 -6.84 -8.67
C ALA A 120 -4.33 -6.53 -9.55
N THR A 121 -4.88 -7.57 -10.18
CA THR A 121 -6.21 -7.53 -10.79
C THR A 121 -7.26 -8.09 -9.84
N ILE A 122 -8.47 -7.54 -9.86
CA ILE A 122 -9.59 -8.02 -9.07
C ILE A 122 -10.20 -9.22 -9.77
N ALA A 123 -10.25 -10.37 -9.09
CA ALA A 123 -10.92 -11.58 -9.55
C ALA A 123 -12.42 -11.50 -9.30
N ASP A 124 -12.82 -11.18 -8.07
CA ASP A 124 -14.21 -11.02 -7.67
C ASP A 124 -14.39 -9.82 -6.75
N LEU A 125 -15.58 -9.21 -6.78
CA LEU A 125 -15.94 -8.04 -6.00
C LEU A 125 -17.42 -8.18 -5.60
N PRO A 126 -17.74 -9.04 -4.61
CA PRO A 126 -19.10 -9.26 -4.13
C PRO A 126 -19.67 -8.00 -3.47
N ASP A 127 -20.96 -8.01 -3.13
CA ASP A 127 -21.54 -6.92 -2.36
C ASP A 127 -20.76 -6.71 -1.05
N PHE A 128 -20.56 -5.43 -0.70
CA PHE A 128 -19.80 -5.04 0.48
C PHE A 128 -20.73 -4.53 1.57
N LEU A 129 -20.46 -4.97 2.79
CA LEU A 129 -21.08 -4.41 4.00
C LEU A 129 -20.00 -3.66 4.78
N PRO A 130 -20.30 -2.43 5.26
CA PRO A 130 -19.39 -1.69 6.11
C PRO A 130 -18.91 -2.50 7.31
N THR A 131 -17.66 -2.31 7.69
CA THR A 131 -17.04 -2.92 8.87
C THR A 131 -16.79 -1.85 9.95
N GLU A 132 -16.21 -2.24 11.09
CA GLU A 132 -15.78 -1.27 12.11
C GLU A 132 -14.70 -0.32 11.61
N GLU A 133 -13.90 -0.73 10.63
CA GLU A 133 -12.76 0.02 10.10
C GLU A 133 -13.08 0.73 8.78
N THR A 134 -13.92 0.12 7.93
CA THR A 134 -14.21 0.58 6.57
C THR A 134 -15.68 0.97 6.42
N GLN A 135 -15.94 2.23 6.05
CA GLN A 135 -17.30 2.73 5.79
C GLN A 135 -17.83 2.26 4.44
N GLU A 136 -17.01 2.32 3.42
CA GLU A 136 -17.35 1.94 2.06
C GLU A 136 -16.10 1.61 1.24
N ARG A 137 -16.31 1.01 0.10
CA ARG A 137 -15.30 0.83 -0.96
C ARG A 137 -15.83 1.34 -2.28
N ALA A 138 -14.94 1.77 -3.18
CA ALA A 138 -15.32 2.16 -4.52
C ALA A 138 -14.22 1.87 -5.54
N LEU A 139 -14.65 1.73 -6.81
CA LEU A 139 -13.76 1.72 -7.96
C LEU A 139 -13.70 3.13 -8.56
N PHE A 140 -12.52 3.72 -8.62
CA PHE A 140 -12.29 5.05 -9.17
C PHE A 140 -11.69 4.96 -10.57
N ALA A 141 -12.32 5.64 -11.53
CA ALA A 141 -11.72 5.85 -12.84
C ALA A 141 -10.43 6.69 -12.74
N PRO A 142 -9.51 6.60 -13.71
CA PRO A 142 -8.20 7.25 -13.59
C PRO A 142 -8.23 8.74 -13.28
N ASP A 143 -9.20 9.48 -13.83
CA ASP A 143 -9.28 10.93 -13.60
C ASP A 143 -9.82 11.26 -12.19
N ASP A 144 -10.77 10.48 -11.69
CA ASP A 144 -11.28 10.62 -10.32
C ASP A 144 -10.22 10.17 -9.30
N ALA A 145 -9.53 9.06 -9.58
CA ALA A 145 -8.47 8.55 -8.70
C ALA A 145 -7.36 9.58 -8.47
N LYS A 146 -6.98 10.37 -9.48
CA LYS A 146 -5.97 11.43 -9.37
C LYS A 146 -6.36 12.56 -8.41
N THR A 147 -7.62 12.69 -8.04
CA THR A 147 -8.08 13.68 -7.05
C THR A 147 -7.93 13.19 -5.62
N LEU A 148 -7.76 11.88 -5.42
CA LEU A 148 -7.64 11.28 -4.11
C LEU A 148 -6.27 11.56 -3.48
N ARG A 149 -6.27 11.85 -2.19
CA ARG A 149 -5.08 12.20 -1.42
C ARG A 149 -3.97 11.17 -1.55
N TRP A 150 -4.30 9.88 -1.35
CA TRP A 150 -3.30 8.82 -1.44
C TRP A 150 -2.60 8.81 -2.81
N VAL A 151 -3.37 8.94 -3.91
CA VAL A 151 -2.82 8.96 -5.27
C VAL A 151 -1.94 10.18 -5.51
N GLN A 152 -2.33 11.35 -4.99
CA GLN A 152 -1.52 12.58 -5.10
C GLN A 152 -0.20 12.45 -4.35
N GLU A 153 -0.24 11.89 -3.14
CA GLU A 153 0.95 11.70 -2.29
C GLU A 153 1.87 10.57 -2.81
N ASN A 154 1.33 9.60 -3.58
CA ASN A 154 2.05 8.42 -4.09
C ASN A 154 1.94 8.26 -5.61
N ARG A 155 1.96 9.39 -6.33
CA ARG A 155 1.71 9.47 -7.78
C ARG A 155 2.58 8.50 -8.57
N GLU A 156 3.84 8.38 -8.21
CA GLU A 156 4.81 7.54 -8.90
C GLU A 156 4.46 6.06 -8.81
N PHE A 157 3.99 5.58 -7.65
CA PHE A 157 3.50 4.20 -7.50
C PHE A 157 2.22 3.97 -8.29
N TYR A 158 1.27 4.91 -8.24
CA TYR A 158 0.04 4.81 -9.01
C TYR A 158 0.32 4.73 -10.51
N ASP A 159 1.16 5.62 -11.05
CA ASP A 159 1.52 5.63 -12.46
C ASP A 159 2.28 4.36 -12.87
N ALA A 160 3.12 3.80 -11.99
CA ALA A 160 3.81 2.53 -12.24
C ALA A 160 2.84 1.34 -12.26
N ALA A 161 1.88 1.31 -11.33
CA ALA A 161 0.85 0.28 -11.27
C ALA A 161 -0.06 0.32 -12.50
N MET A 162 -0.50 1.52 -12.92
CA MET A 162 -1.29 1.70 -14.15
C MET A 162 -0.56 1.16 -15.40
N ARG A 163 0.75 1.42 -15.51
CA ARG A 163 1.56 0.85 -16.60
C ARG A 163 1.65 -0.67 -16.53
N ALA A 164 1.69 -1.21 -15.32
CA ALA A 164 1.80 -2.65 -15.10
C ALA A 164 0.51 -3.39 -15.50
N VAL A 165 -0.67 -2.87 -15.17
CA VAL A 165 -1.96 -3.50 -15.56
C VAL A 165 -2.27 -3.32 -17.04
N SER A 166 -1.88 -2.19 -17.66
CA SER A 166 -2.11 -1.94 -19.09
C SER A 166 -1.29 -2.87 -20.01
N ARG A 167 -0.27 -3.54 -19.51
CA ARG A 167 0.54 -4.51 -20.28
C ARG A 167 -0.02 -5.93 -20.23
N CYS A 168 -1.01 -6.18 -19.39
CA CYS A 168 -1.62 -7.49 -19.22
C CYS A 168 -2.96 -7.63 -19.95
N THR A 169 -3.43 -6.55 -20.61
CA THR A 169 -4.61 -6.50 -21.46
C THR A 169 -4.22 -6.60 -22.93
#